data_5ba372fbd5e91aff426f9576d8bd0941
#
_entry.id   5ba372fbd5e91aff426f9576d8bd0941
#
_cell.length_a   1.000
_cell.length_b   1.000
_cell.length_c   1.000
_cell.angle_alpha   90.00
_cell.angle_beta   90.00
_cell.angle_gamma   90.00
#
_symmetry.space_group_name_H-M   'P 1'
#
loop_
_entity.id
_entity.type
_entity.pdbx_description
1 polymer ?
#
loop_
_entity_poly.entity_id
_entity_poly.type
_entity_poly.pdbx_seq_one_letter_code
_entity_poly.pdbx_strand_id
1 'polypeptide(L)'
;MARANKKSTGVLFAVGAGIFAACMGLGTGSSRAEQLVANADRQQQDNPRPSVKPGVTTAAIAPSETPSRSRTDAKPARRATASVRGPYYVDFRARTAASYGHAFIWYGKTSERQVEVAGLHPKGDTLPYVLGHLMWVPSETGASYGDLDEQYLTASYRVYLSEPDAKKVFAYIKHLQATSPVWNAETTNCTAFIGQIASYMGLKTPFHLMKPEEYVNQLKAMNGGRQTVQLAADQ
;
A
#
# COMPACT_ATOMS: atom_id res chain seq x y z
N MET A 1 -3.54 -53.62 45.25
CA MET A 1 -5.01 -53.80 45.43
C MET A 1 -5.75 -52.63 44.80
N ALA A 2 -6.78 -52.99 44.03
CA ALA A 2 -7.90 -52.21 43.49
C ALA A 2 -7.61 -51.20 42.38
N ARG A 3 -7.85 -51.67 41.13
CA ARG A 3 -8.23 -50.92 39.93
C ARG A 3 -9.62 -50.28 40.09
N ALA A 4 -9.78 -49.03 39.69
CA ALA A 4 -11.08 -48.47 39.38
C ALA A 4 -11.13 -47.98 37.94
N ASN A 5 -11.94 -48.65 37.15
CA ASN A 5 -12.27 -48.46 35.77
C ASN A 5 -13.40 -47.43 35.69
N LYS A 6 -13.25 -46.33 34.94
CA LYS A 6 -14.33 -45.35 34.72
C LYS A 6 -14.70 -45.33 33.25
N LYS A 7 -15.90 -45.86 32.99
CA LYS A 7 -16.56 -45.97 31.68
C LYS A 7 -16.89 -44.59 31.11
N SER A 8 -16.54 -44.38 29.87
CA SER A 8 -16.97 -43.27 29.04
C SER A 8 -18.37 -43.55 28.48
N THR A 9 -19.31 -42.63 28.74
CA THR A 9 -20.66 -42.69 28.17
C THR A 9 -20.67 -41.73 26.97
N GLY A 10 -20.75 -42.29 25.76
CA GLY A 10 -20.93 -41.53 24.52
C GLY A 10 -22.40 -41.06 24.41
N VAL A 11 -22.55 -39.77 24.12
CA VAL A 11 -23.86 -39.20 23.75
C VAL A 11 -23.84 -39.03 22.21
N LEU A 12 -24.72 -39.81 21.60
CA LEU A 12 -24.99 -39.74 20.15
C LEU A 12 -26.05 -38.66 19.91
N PHE A 13 -25.68 -37.59 19.18
CA PHE A 13 -26.69 -36.65 18.68
C PHE A 13 -27.02 -37.02 17.22
N ALA A 14 -28.22 -37.44 17.00
CA ALA A 14 -28.84 -37.66 15.71
C ALA A 14 -29.18 -36.30 15.05
N VAL A 15 -28.62 -36.04 13.87
CA VAL A 15 -28.99 -34.87 13.05
C VAL A 15 -30.13 -35.31 12.13
N GLY A 16 -31.31 -34.76 12.34
CA GLY A 16 -32.48 -34.94 11.50
C GLY A 16 -32.31 -34.19 10.17
N ALA A 17 -32.45 -34.91 9.08
CA ALA A 17 -32.54 -34.37 7.72
C ALA A 17 -33.97 -33.84 7.51
N GLY A 18 -34.09 -32.51 7.39
CA GLY A 18 -35.31 -31.83 6.93
C GLY A 18 -35.15 -31.46 5.46
N ILE A 19 -35.81 -32.20 4.57
CA ILE A 19 -35.97 -31.85 3.16
C ILE A 19 -37.08 -30.79 3.06
N PHE A 20 -36.75 -29.57 2.66
CA PHE A 20 -37.74 -28.60 2.18
C PHE A 20 -37.52 -28.38 0.67
N ALA A 21 -38.40 -28.98 -0.12
CA ALA A 21 -38.59 -28.62 -1.50
C ALA A 21 -39.58 -27.44 -1.56
N ALA A 22 -39.18 -26.32 -2.12
CA ALA A 22 -40.10 -25.25 -2.49
C ALA A 22 -39.67 -24.60 -3.80
N CYS A 23 -40.47 -24.90 -4.80
CA CYS A 23 -40.93 -24.12 -5.96
C CYS A 23 -40.02 -23.11 -6.62
N MET A 24 -39.80 -23.39 -7.89
CA MET A 24 -39.38 -22.52 -8.97
C MET A 24 -40.19 -21.22 -9.07
N GLY A 25 -39.52 -20.10 -9.06
CA GLY A 25 -39.99 -18.84 -9.57
C GLY A 25 -38.87 -18.26 -10.41
N LEU A 26 -38.99 -18.37 -11.75
CA LEU A 26 -38.14 -17.72 -12.73
C LEU A 26 -38.40 -16.20 -12.67
N GLY A 27 -37.53 -15.47 -11.96
CA GLY A 27 -37.47 -14.02 -12.03
C GLY A 27 -36.04 -13.64 -12.38
N THR A 28 -35.77 -13.32 -13.64
CA THR A 28 -34.49 -12.78 -14.12
C THR A 28 -34.36 -11.32 -13.67
N GLY A 29 -34.13 -11.09 -12.42
CA GLY A 29 -33.73 -9.80 -11.87
C GLY A 29 -32.29 -9.88 -11.43
N SER A 30 -31.36 -9.34 -12.20
CA SER A 30 -29.98 -9.19 -11.78
C SER A 30 -29.93 -8.48 -10.43
N SER A 31 -29.26 -9.07 -9.47
CA SER A 31 -29.16 -8.50 -8.13
C SER A 31 -28.43 -7.13 -8.22
N ARG A 32 -28.79 -6.21 -7.33
CA ARG A 32 -28.19 -4.87 -7.26
C ARG A 32 -26.66 -4.94 -7.11
N ALA A 33 -26.14 -6.04 -6.59
CA ALA A 33 -24.71 -6.32 -6.47
C ALA A 33 -24.07 -6.60 -7.85
N GLU A 34 -24.74 -7.38 -8.72
CA GLU A 34 -24.24 -7.64 -10.09
C GLU A 34 -24.27 -6.38 -10.95
N GLN A 35 -25.28 -5.50 -10.75
CA GLN A 35 -25.34 -4.21 -11.44
C GLN A 35 -24.21 -3.25 -11.00
N LEU A 36 -23.80 -3.29 -9.72
CA LEU A 36 -22.68 -2.49 -9.23
C LEU A 36 -21.34 -2.97 -9.79
N VAL A 37 -21.13 -4.27 -9.91
CA VAL A 37 -19.92 -4.84 -10.52
C VAL A 37 -19.88 -4.54 -12.02
N ALA A 38 -20.99 -4.72 -12.75
CA ALA A 38 -21.07 -4.42 -14.17
C ALA A 38 -20.89 -2.93 -14.49
N ASN A 39 -21.27 -2.03 -13.59
CA ASN A 39 -21.04 -0.60 -13.74
C ASN A 39 -19.60 -0.20 -13.43
N ALA A 40 -18.92 -0.91 -12.54
CA ALA A 40 -17.50 -0.69 -12.28
C ALA A 40 -16.65 -1.05 -13.50
N ASP A 41 -16.95 -2.17 -14.15
CA ASP A 41 -16.25 -2.60 -15.38
C ASP A 41 -16.49 -1.68 -16.56
N ARG A 42 -17.71 -1.11 -16.70
CA ARG A 42 -18.01 -0.14 -17.77
C ARG A 42 -17.31 1.20 -17.60
N GLN A 43 -17.15 1.69 -16.38
CA GLN A 43 -16.44 2.95 -16.16
C GLN A 43 -14.93 2.85 -16.44
N GLN A 44 -14.39 1.64 -16.49
CA GLN A 44 -12.99 1.40 -16.81
C GLN A 44 -12.68 1.38 -18.31
N GLN A 45 -13.70 1.22 -19.18
CA GLN A 45 -13.55 1.20 -20.64
C GLN A 45 -13.71 2.56 -21.35
N ASP A 46 -14.30 3.56 -20.68
CA ASP A 46 -14.66 4.84 -21.30
C ASP A 46 -13.70 6.00 -20.97
N ASN A 47 -12.49 5.74 -20.46
CA ASN A 47 -11.53 6.80 -20.18
C ASN A 47 -10.64 7.05 -21.41
N PRO A 48 -10.81 8.13 -22.17
CA PRO A 48 -10.02 8.39 -23.38
C PRO A 48 -8.57 8.73 -23.00
N ARG A 49 -7.67 7.97 -23.57
CA ARG A 49 -6.23 8.15 -23.53
C ARG A 49 -5.84 9.55 -24.04
N PRO A 50 -5.08 10.36 -23.31
CA PRO A 50 -4.56 11.62 -23.86
C PRO A 50 -3.56 11.31 -24.98
N SER A 51 -3.91 11.73 -26.17
CA SER A 51 -3.06 11.68 -27.37
C SER A 51 -2.00 12.77 -27.27
N VAL A 52 -0.76 12.41 -27.05
CA VAL A 52 0.40 13.32 -27.17
C VAL A 52 0.78 13.41 -28.64
N LYS A 53 0.56 14.56 -29.27
CA LYS A 53 1.07 14.89 -30.61
C LYS A 53 2.54 15.33 -30.49
N PRO A 54 3.47 14.82 -31.32
CA PRO A 54 4.83 15.35 -31.39
C PRO A 54 4.84 16.62 -32.23
N GLY A 55 5.12 17.75 -31.62
CA GLY A 55 5.41 19.00 -32.29
C GLY A 55 6.92 19.11 -32.56
N VAL A 56 7.29 18.91 -33.81
CA VAL A 56 8.61 19.29 -34.35
C VAL A 56 8.58 20.77 -34.65
N THR A 57 9.51 21.54 -34.07
CA THR A 57 9.83 22.86 -34.60
C THR A 57 11.35 23.05 -34.57
N THR A 58 11.90 23.05 -35.76
CA THR A 58 13.30 23.41 -36.12
C THR A 58 13.35 24.90 -36.37
N ALA A 59 14.36 25.62 -35.79
CA ALA A 59 14.94 26.86 -36.28
C ALA A 59 16.20 27.15 -35.47
N ALA A 60 17.34 27.01 -36.00
CA ALA A 60 18.17 27.89 -36.86
C ALA A 60 18.99 28.90 -36.02
N ILE A 61 20.22 28.58 -35.91
CA ILE A 61 21.58 29.19 -35.99
C ILE A 61 21.63 30.70 -36.21
N ALA A 62 22.43 31.43 -35.39
CA ALA A 62 23.65 32.15 -35.80
C ALA A 62 24.28 32.93 -34.62
N PRO A 63 25.60 33.27 -34.72
CA PRO A 63 26.50 33.47 -33.58
C PRO A 63 26.96 34.93 -33.42
N SER A 64 27.62 35.20 -32.31
CA SER A 64 28.58 36.33 -32.07
C SER A 64 28.35 36.88 -30.65
N GLU A 65 29.23 37.24 -29.82
CA GLU A 65 30.65 37.50 -29.69
C GLU A 65 31.00 37.62 -28.20
N THR A 66 32.19 37.24 -27.81
CA THR A 66 32.86 37.50 -26.54
C THR A 66 33.59 38.83 -26.64
N PRO A 67 34.13 39.53 -25.62
CA PRO A 67 34.29 39.20 -24.19
C PRO A 67 34.03 40.38 -23.22
N SER A 68 33.84 40.14 -21.93
CA SER A 68 34.44 41.03 -20.93
C SER A 68 34.56 40.39 -19.56
N ARG A 69 35.75 40.36 -19.04
CA ARG A 69 36.10 39.97 -17.68
C ARG A 69 35.54 40.98 -16.69
N SER A 70 34.81 40.52 -15.72
CA SER A 70 34.69 41.20 -14.43
C SER A 70 34.76 40.17 -13.31
N ARG A 71 35.87 40.20 -12.57
CA ARG A 71 36.03 39.51 -11.31
C ARG A 71 35.15 40.24 -10.31
N THR A 72 34.15 39.55 -9.76
CA THR A 72 33.52 39.93 -8.52
C THR A 72 33.46 38.69 -7.61
N ASP A 73 33.90 38.92 -6.41
CA ASP A 73 34.08 37.97 -5.32
C ASP A 73 32.88 37.06 -5.13
N ALA A 74 33.04 35.81 -5.52
CA ALA A 74 32.07 34.76 -5.25
C ALA A 74 32.20 34.36 -3.78
N LYS A 75 31.26 34.86 -2.94
CA LYS A 75 30.93 34.28 -1.64
C LYS A 75 30.82 32.76 -1.81
N PRO A 76 31.49 31.95 -0.97
CA PRO A 76 31.46 30.51 -1.13
C PRO A 76 30.02 30.05 -1.01
N ALA A 77 29.45 29.60 -2.12
CA ALA A 77 28.16 28.92 -2.13
C ALA A 77 28.26 27.76 -1.16
N ARG A 78 27.47 27.80 -0.11
CA ARG A 78 27.25 26.71 0.85
C ARG A 78 26.92 25.47 0.01
N ARG A 79 27.92 24.61 -0.16
CA ARG A 79 27.79 23.31 -0.82
C ARG A 79 26.68 22.59 -0.06
N ALA A 80 25.47 22.56 -0.63
CA ALA A 80 24.41 21.73 -0.13
C ALA A 80 24.98 20.31 -0.11
N THR A 81 25.23 19.79 1.08
CA THR A 81 25.62 18.40 1.27
C THR A 81 24.50 17.58 0.66
N ALA A 82 24.76 17.01 -0.52
CA ALA A 82 23.86 16.04 -1.11
C ALA A 82 23.63 14.99 -0.04
N SER A 83 22.41 14.87 0.43
CA SER A 83 22.05 13.87 1.44
C SER A 83 22.41 12.51 0.85
N VAL A 84 23.40 11.84 1.45
CA VAL A 84 23.84 10.52 0.99
C VAL A 84 22.64 9.58 1.15
N ARG A 85 22.03 9.22 0.02
CA ARG A 85 20.96 8.24 -0.01
C ARG A 85 21.52 6.92 0.50
N GLY A 86 20.91 6.35 1.54
CA GLY A 86 21.31 5.06 2.08
C GLY A 86 21.14 3.93 1.06
N PRO A 87 21.78 2.76 1.29
CA PRO A 87 21.72 1.62 0.38
C PRO A 87 20.38 0.86 0.44
N TYR A 88 19.51 1.18 1.38
CA TYR A 88 18.20 0.57 1.58
C TYR A 88 17.09 1.61 1.51
N TYR A 89 15.85 1.16 1.28
CA TYR A 89 14.71 2.06 1.19
C TYR A 89 13.42 1.41 1.69
N VAL A 90 12.49 2.26 2.09
CA VAL A 90 11.05 1.99 2.19
C VAL A 90 10.34 3.00 1.29
N ASP A 91 9.47 2.54 0.41
CA ASP A 91 8.70 3.34 -0.52
C ASP A 91 7.21 3.17 -0.18
N PHE A 92 6.61 4.17 0.43
CA PHE A 92 5.18 4.23 0.71
C PHE A 92 4.45 4.49 -0.60
N ARG A 93 3.53 3.62 -0.97
CA ARG A 93 2.88 3.63 -2.29
C ARG A 93 1.37 3.56 -2.14
N ALA A 94 0.68 4.16 -3.10
CA ALA A 94 -0.76 4.02 -3.27
C ALA A 94 -1.09 3.70 -4.73
N ARG A 95 -2.14 2.94 -4.94
CA ARG A 95 -2.63 2.55 -6.27
C ARG A 95 -4.14 2.51 -6.34
N THR A 96 -4.71 2.49 -7.56
CA THR A 96 -6.15 2.50 -7.84
C THR A 96 -6.69 1.20 -8.46
N ALA A 97 -5.97 0.08 -8.49
CA ALA A 97 -6.49 -1.14 -9.10
C ALA A 97 -7.71 -1.70 -8.35
N ALA A 98 -8.74 -2.06 -9.10
CA ALA A 98 -9.92 -2.86 -8.73
C ALA A 98 -10.80 -2.37 -7.56
N SER A 99 -10.53 -1.21 -6.91
CA SER A 99 -11.30 -0.78 -5.73
C SER A 99 -11.08 0.70 -5.39
N TYR A 100 -11.50 1.06 -4.18
CA TYR A 100 -11.26 2.37 -3.53
C TYR A 100 -9.78 2.80 -3.54
N GLY A 101 -8.87 1.88 -3.82
CA GLY A 101 -7.43 2.04 -3.80
C GLY A 101 -6.80 1.20 -2.68
N HIS A 102 -5.47 1.05 -2.75
CA HIS A 102 -4.69 0.33 -1.74
C HIS A 102 -3.43 1.11 -1.39
N ALA A 103 -3.08 1.11 -0.10
CA ALA A 103 -1.83 1.64 0.40
C ALA A 103 -0.92 0.48 0.86
N PHE A 104 0.33 0.51 0.44
CA PHE A 104 1.30 -0.53 0.71
C PHE A 104 2.71 0.05 0.70
N ILE A 105 3.70 -0.75 1.02
CA ILE A 105 5.10 -0.38 0.90
C ILE A 105 5.85 -1.35 -0.01
N TRP A 106 6.80 -0.79 -0.75
CA TRP A 106 7.93 -1.54 -1.29
C TRP A 106 9.14 -1.28 -0.41
N TYR A 107 9.93 -2.30 -0.15
CA TYR A 107 11.15 -2.14 0.62
C TYR A 107 12.24 -3.10 0.16
N GLY A 108 13.48 -2.74 0.39
CA GLY A 108 14.62 -3.55 -0.04
C GLY A 108 15.89 -2.74 -0.20
N LYS A 109 16.82 -3.29 -0.96
CA LYS A 109 18.12 -2.69 -1.24
C LYS A 109 18.09 -1.98 -2.59
N THR A 110 18.69 -0.79 -2.67
CA THR A 110 18.67 0.04 -3.89
C THR A 110 19.41 -0.59 -5.07
N SER A 111 20.35 -1.48 -4.82
CA SER A 111 21.10 -2.22 -5.84
C SER A 111 20.40 -3.45 -6.37
N GLU A 112 19.30 -3.89 -5.75
CA GLU A 112 18.55 -5.07 -6.12
C GLU A 112 17.31 -4.69 -6.93
N ARG A 113 16.98 -5.50 -7.95
CA ARG A 113 15.76 -5.33 -8.74
C ARG A 113 14.54 -5.93 -8.07
N GLN A 114 14.74 -6.93 -7.25
CA GLN A 114 13.67 -7.59 -6.51
C GLN A 114 13.26 -6.70 -5.34
N VAL A 115 11.94 -6.49 -5.21
CA VAL A 115 11.35 -5.73 -4.12
C VAL A 115 10.54 -6.65 -3.21
N GLU A 116 10.56 -6.38 -1.92
CA GLU A 116 9.59 -6.96 -0.99
C GLU A 116 8.40 -6.01 -0.86
N VAL A 117 7.21 -6.59 -0.71
CA VAL A 117 5.95 -5.85 -0.58
C VAL A 117 5.30 -6.17 0.76
N ALA A 118 4.81 -5.15 1.45
CA ALA A 118 3.95 -5.31 2.61
C ALA A 118 2.79 -4.31 2.57
N GLY A 119 1.59 -4.84 2.75
CA GLY A 119 0.34 -4.09 2.82
C GLY A 119 -0.68 -4.93 3.58
N LEU A 120 -1.73 -4.34 4.09
CA LEU A 120 -2.79 -5.04 4.80
C LEU A 120 -4.08 -4.98 3.99
N HIS A 121 -4.60 -6.13 3.59
CA HIS A 121 -5.85 -6.24 2.85
C HIS A 121 -6.67 -7.43 3.36
N PRO A 122 -7.99 -7.48 3.11
CA PRO A 122 -8.79 -8.64 3.49
C PRO A 122 -8.35 -9.88 2.71
N LYS A 123 -8.37 -11.03 3.39
CA LYS A 123 -8.07 -12.32 2.77
C LYS A 123 -9.19 -12.74 1.86
N GLY A 124 -8.87 -13.02 0.58
CA GLY A 124 -9.83 -13.41 -0.45
C GLY A 124 -10.40 -12.21 -1.22
N ASP A 125 -11.50 -12.45 -1.94
CA ASP A 125 -12.05 -11.53 -2.92
C ASP A 125 -13.05 -10.50 -2.36
N THR A 126 -14.05 -10.15 -3.17
CA THR A 126 -15.02 -9.07 -2.91
C THR A 126 -15.82 -9.24 -1.60
N LEU A 127 -16.21 -10.46 -1.23
CA LEU A 127 -17.08 -10.66 -0.05
C LEU A 127 -16.40 -10.27 1.26
N PRO A 128 -15.18 -10.72 1.60
CA PRO A 128 -14.46 -10.24 2.77
C PRO A 128 -14.22 -8.72 2.76
N TYR A 129 -13.98 -8.12 1.60
CA TYR A 129 -13.84 -6.67 1.48
C TYR A 129 -15.12 -5.93 1.91
N VAL A 130 -16.30 -6.37 1.42
CA VAL A 130 -17.59 -5.77 1.80
C VAL A 130 -17.90 -6.00 3.29
N LEU A 131 -17.69 -7.21 3.78
CA LEU A 131 -17.91 -7.53 5.20
C LEU A 131 -16.98 -6.76 6.13
N GLY A 132 -15.77 -6.47 5.72
CA GLY A 132 -14.80 -5.73 6.50
C GLY A 132 -15.16 -4.28 6.79
N HIS A 133 -16.20 -3.73 6.14
CA HIS A 133 -16.81 -2.44 6.52
C HIS A 133 -17.78 -2.55 7.69
N LEU A 134 -18.20 -3.76 8.05
CA LEU A 134 -19.16 -4.03 9.12
C LEU A 134 -18.53 -4.77 10.30
N MET A 135 -17.49 -5.55 10.06
CA MET A 135 -16.85 -6.41 11.05
C MET A 135 -15.39 -6.68 10.71
N TRP A 136 -14.62 -7.24 11.64
CA TRP A 136 -13.28 -7.72 11.34
C TRP A 136 -13.34 -9.01 10.51
N VAL A 137 -12.53 -9.04 9.46
CA VAL A 137 -12.36 -10.22 8.58
C VAL A 137 -10.91 -10.67 8.61
N PRO A 138 -10.59 -11.92 8.27
CA PRO A 138 -9.21 -12.36 8.12
C PRO A 138 -8.44 -11.50 7.10
N SER A 139 -7.17 -11.26 7.36
CA SER A 139 -6.30 -10.43 6.50
C SER A 139 -5.20 -11.22 5.82
N GLU A 140 -4.60 -10.58 4.82
CA GLU A 140 -3.31 -10.89 4.23
C GLU A 140 -2.43 -9.64 4.25
N THR A 141 -1.09 -9.85 4.37
CA THR A 141 -0.14 -8.74 4.61
C THR A 141 1.00 -8.70 3.60
N GLY A 142 0.87 -9.38 2.48
CA GLY A 142 1.81 -9.40 1.37
C GLY A 142 1.42 -8.46 0.24
N ALA A 143 1.87 -8.80 -0.97
CA ALA A 143 1.44 -8.14 -2.19
C ALA A 143 0.01 -8.54 -2.53
N SER A 144 -0.76 -7.57 -3.01
CA SER A 144 -2.09 -7.77 -3.58
C SER A 144 -2.12 -7.40 -5.07
N TYR A 145 -3.26 -7.65 -5.73
CA TYR A 145 -3.40 -7.38 -7.16
C TYR A 145 -3.05 -5.93 -7.50
N GLY A 146 -2.16 -5.74 -8.46
CA GLY A 146 -1.73 -4.43 -8.95
C GLY A 146 -0.63 -3.73 -8.14
N ASP A 147 -0.17 -4.28 -7.00
CA ASP A 147 0.87 -3.66 -6.16
C ASP A 147 2.25 -3.63 -6.85
N LEU A 148 2.48 -4.52 -7.81
CA LEU A 148 3.72 -4.58 -8.60
C LEU A 148 3.61 -3.86 -9.94
N ASP A 149 2.45 -3.31 -10.27
CA ASP A 149 2.14 -2.69 -11.55
C ASP A 149 2.22 -1.17 -11.45
N GLU A 150 3.21 -0.58 -12.11
CA GLU A 150 3.39 0.88 -12.12
C GLU A 150 2.23 1.65 -12.78
N GLN A 151 1.47 1.00 -13.68
CA GLN A 151 0.32 1.62 -14.35
C GLN A 151 -0.80 2.02 -13.37
N TYR A 152 -0.90 1.36 -12.23
CA TYR A 152 -1.91 1.65 -11.20
C TYR A 152 -1.41 2.62 -10.12
N LEU A 153 -0.12 2.94 -10.11
CA LEU A 153 0.49 3.81 -9.11
C LEU A 153 -0.10 5.23 -9.16
N THR A 154 -0.58 5.72 -8.03
CA THR A 154 -1.14 7.07 -7.92
C THR A 154 -0.32 7.99 -7.01
N ALA A 155 0.39 7.45 -6.03
CA ALA A 155 1.27 8.21 -5.17
C ALA A 155 2.46 7.36 -4.69
N SER A 156 3.61 8.02 -4.47
CA SER A 156 4.83 7.39 -3.95
C SER A 156 5.63 8.36 -3.09
N TYR A 157 6.15 7.82 -1.98
CA TYR A 157 7.05 8.53 -1.08
C TYR A 157 8.16 7.60 -0.60
N ARG A 158 9.34 7.71 -1.22
CA ARG A 158 10.50 6.87 -0.90
C ARG A 158 11.41 7.53 0.13
N VAL A 159 11.78 6.75 1.14
CA VAL A 159 12.69 7.13 2.21
C VAL A 159 13.84 6.13 2.28
N TYR A 160 15.06 6.65 2.32
CA TYR A 160 16.30 5.85 2.34
C TYR A 160 16.79 5.64 3.76
N LEU A 161 17.39 4.49 4.00
CA LEU A 161 17.86 4.01 5.29
C LEU A 161 19.34 3.62 5.22
N SER A 162 20.04 3.80 6.34
CA SER A 162 21.30 3.12 6.58
C SER A 162 21.10 1.61 6.75
N GLU A 163 22.14 0.82 6.65
CA GLU A 163 22.02 -0.63 6.86
C GLU A 163 21.56 -1.00 8.28
N PRO A 164 22.08 -0.40 9.37
CA PRO A 164 21.58 -0.67 10.70
C PRO A 164 20.10 -0.34 10.89
N ASP A 165 19.65 0.81 10.35
CA ASP A 165 18.24 1.22 10.43
C ASP A 165 17.35 0.30 9.59
N ALA A 166 17.80 -0.09 8.40
CA ALA A 166 17.06 -1.01 7.54
C ALA A 166 16.82 -2.37 8.21
N LYS A 167 17.82 -2.92 8.92
CA LYS A 167 17.65 -4.17 9.68
C LYS A 167 16.54 -4.07 10.72
N LYS A 168 16.48 -2.96 11.47
CA LYS A 168 15.44 -2.72 12.48
C LYS A 168 14.06 -2.52 11.81
N VAL A 169 13.97 -1.68 10.79
CA VAL A 169 12.72 -1.38 10.08
C VAL A 169 12.16 -2.64 9.40
N PHE A 170 12.99 -3.42 8.73
CA PHE A 170 12.55 -4.64 8.05
C PHE A 170 12.11 -5.72 9.05
N ALA A 171 12.79 -5.85 10.18
CA ALA A 171 12.34 -6.72 11.27
C ALA A 171 10.97 -6.28 11.80
N TYR A 172 10.76 -4.97 12.00
CA TYR A 172 9.46 -4.44 12.41
C TYR A 172 8.37 -4.70 11.37
N ILE A 173 8.64 -4.52 10.08
CA ILE A 173 7.70 -4.84 8.99
C ILE A 173 7.28 -6.31 9.05
N LYS A 174 8.25 -7.23 9.17
CA LYS A 174 7.97 -8.67 9.27
C LYS A 174 7.17 -9.02 10.53
N HIS A 175 7.49 -8.39 11.66
CA HIS A 175 6.72 -8.54 12.88
C HIS A 175 5.27 -8.08 12.67
N LEU A 176 5.07 -6.91 12.10
CA LEU A 176 3.74 -6.34 11.85
C LEU A 176 2.93 -7.22 10.89
N GLN A 177 3.56 -7.77 9.84
CA GLN A 177 2.94 -8.75 8.95
C GLN A 177 2.45 -9.99 9.70
N ALA A 178 3.25 -10.51 10.63
CA ALA A 178 2.92 -11.71 11.40
C ALA A 178 1.85 -11.45 12.49
N THR A 179 1.70 -10.22 12.95
CA THR A 179 0.80 -9.83 14.05
C THR A 179 -0.44 -9.07 13.62
N SER A 180 -0.73 -9.00 12.33
CA SER A 180 -1.92 -8.33 11.77
C SER A 180 -2.90 -9.36 11.17
N PRO A 181 -3.58 -10.20 11.97
CA PRO A 181 -4.40 -11.31 11.47
C PRO A 181 -5.77 -10.89 10.93
N VAL A 182 -6.18 -9.63 11.14
CA VAL A 182 -7.51 -9.15 10.78
C VAL A 182 -7.44 -7.82 10.05
N TRP A 183 -8.42 -7.62 9.18
CA TRP A 183 -8.67 -6.38 8.47
C TRP A 183 -10.06 -5.82 8.78
N ASN A 184 -10.15 -4.51 8.89
CA ASN A 184 -11.41 -3.77 9.01
C ASN A 184 -11.21 -2.38 8.40
N ALA A 185 -12.16 -1.91 7.61
CA ALA A 185 -12.03 -0.66 6.85
C ALA A 185 -11.81 0.58 7.72
N GLU A 186 -12.30 0.58 8.96
CA GLU A 186 -12.25 1.74 9.85
C GLU A 186 -11.07 1.71 10.84
N THR A 187 -10.69 0.53 11.31
CA THR A 187 -9.75 0.42 12.44
C THR A 187 -8.41 -0.20 12.09
N THR A 188 -8.39 -1.21 11.21
CA THR A 188 -7.20 -1.99 10.85
C THR A 188 -7.10 -2.12 9.33
N ASN A 189 -6.96 -0.99 8.66
CA ASN A 189 -6.91 -0.89 7.21
C ASN A 189 -5.46 -0.73 6.69
N CYS A 190 -5.32 -0.64 5.36
CA CYS A 190 -4.03 -0.52 4.68
C CYS A 190 -3.25 0.75 5.09
N THR A 191 -3.92 1.89 5.24
CA THR A 191 -3.29 3.15 5.64
C THR A 191 -2.85 3.13 7.11
N ALA A 192 -3.62 2.51 8.01
CA ALA A 192 -3.21 2.28 9.39
C ALA A 192 -1.95 1.40 9.47
N PHE A 193 -1.88 0.35 8.64
CA PHE A 193 -0.75 -0.56 8.58
C PHE A 193 0.53 0.16 8.15
N ILE A 194 0.53 0.87 7.03
CA ILE A 194 1.72 1.61 6.58
C ILE A 194 2.04 2.80 7.51
N GLY A 195 1.05 3.34 8.19
CA GLY A 195 1.21 4.40 9.19
C GLY A 195 2.01 3.94 10.41
N GLN A 196 1.79 2.71 10.87
CA GLN A 196 2.61 2.13 11.96
C GLN A 196 4.08 2.02 11.55
N ILE A 197 4.35 1.60 10.32
CA ILE A 197 5.72 1.52 9.78
C ILE A 197 6.34 2.93 9.69
N ALA A 198 5.59 3.90 9.16
CA ALA A 198 6.05 5.28 9.07
C ALA A 198 6.34 5.88 10.45
N SER A 199 5.48 5.64 11.44
CA SER A 199 5.69 6.07 12.83
C SER A 199 6.92 5.44 13.45
N TYR A 200 7.14 4.12 13.25
CA TYR A 200 8.35 3.44 13.71
C TYR A 200 9.62 4.05 13.10
N MET A 201 9.54 4.51 11.84
CA MET A 201 10.62 5.23 11.17
C MET A 201 10.79 6.69 11.65
N GLY A 202 10.03 7.16 12.64
CA GLY A 202 10.06 8.53 13.14
C GLY A 202 9.45 9.55 12.18
N LEU A 203 8.58 9.12 11.27
CA LEU A 203 7.80 10.00 10.40
C LEU A 203 6.50 10.44 11.08
N LYS A 204 6.08 11.69 10.84
CA LYS A 204 4.74 12.16 11.20
C LYS A 204 3.72 11.52 10.27
N THR A 205 2.65 10.94 10.83
CA THR A 205 1.64 10.22 10.06
C THR A 205 0.32 10.97 9.99
N PRO A 206 -0.38 10.92 8.84
CA PRO A 206 -1.74 11.42 8.72
C PRO A 206 -2.75 10.53 9.46
N PHE A 207 -3.99 10.98 9.51
CA PHE A 207 -5.10 10.17 10.00
C PHE A 207 -5.42 9.03 9.02
N HIS A 208 -5.56 7.81 9.52
CA HIS A 208 -5.62 6.60 8.69
C HIS A 208 -6.92 6.39 7.90
N LEU A 209 -7.99 7.15 8.15
CA LEU A 209 -9.25 7.04 7.38
C LEU A 209 -9.26 7.89 6.09
N MET A 210 -8.09 8.32 5.63
CA MET A 210 -7.94 8.98 4.33
C MET A 210 -7.89 7.96 3.19
N LYS A 211 -8.20 8.42 1.96
CA LYS A 211 -7.94 7.63 0.76
C LYS A 211 -6.45 7.31 0.64
N PRO A 212 -6.08 6.13 0.13
CA PRO A 212 -4.68 5.70 0.02
C PRO A 212 -3.75 6.72 -0.64
N GLU A 213 -4.17 7.30 -1.77
CA GLU A 213 -3.40 8.33 -2.49
C GLU A 213 -3.20 9.60 -1.65
N GLU A 214 -4.27 10.10 -1.06
CA GLU A 214 -4.25 11.29 -0.20
C GLU A 214 -3.35 11.05 1.02
N TYR A 215 -3.45 9.85 1.62
CA TYR A 215 -2.63 9.46 2.76
C TYR A 215 -1.13 9.51 2.43
N VAL A 216 -0.70 8.90 1.32
CA VAL A 216 0.71 8.88 0.93
C VAL A 216 1.22 10.28 0.58
N ASN A 217 0.42 11.08 -0.12
CA ASN A 217 0.76 12.46 -0.44
C ASN A 217 0.87 13.33 0.84
N GLN A 218 -0.05 13.18 1.79
CA GLN A 218 -0.01 13.90 3.05
C GLN A 218 1.14 13.43 3.96
N LEU A 219 1.42 12.12 4.00
CA LEU A 219 2.60 11.57 4.68
C LEU A 219 3.88 12.25 4.18
N LYS A 220 4.06 12.36 2.87
CA LYS A 220 5.18 13.07 2.26
C LYS A 220 5.21 14.55 2.65
N ALA A 221 4.08 15.25 2.57
CA ALA A 221 3.97 16.67 2.88
C ALA A 221 4.29 16.98 4.36
N MET A 222 3.73 16.22 5.30
CA MET A 222 3.95 16.38 6.74
C MET A 222 5.42 16.20 7.15
N ASN A 223 6.20 15.47 6.33
CA ASN A 223 7.62 15.24 6.55
C ASN A 223 8.52 16.11 5.64
N GLY A 224 7.97 17.12 4.99
CA GLY A 224 8.70 18.03 4.11
C GLY A 224 9.38 17.35 2.92
N GLY A 225 8.86 16.19 2.49
CA GLY A 225 9.46 15.37 1.42
C GLY A 225 10.85 14.81 1.77
N ARG A 226 11.20 14.74 3.04
CA ARG A 226 12.48 14.22 3.54
C ARG A 226 12.74 12.82 2.97
N GLN A 227 13.91 12.63 2.37
CA GLN A 227 14.28 11.37 1.71
C GLN A 227 15.17 10.45 2.56
N THR A 228 15.55 10.86 3.76
CA THR A 228 16.37 10.05 4.66
C THR A 228 15.83 10.14 6.07
N VAL A 229 15.86 9.03 6.79
CA VAL A 229 15.57 8.96 8.23
C VAL A 229 16.72 8.25 8.94
N GLN A 230 16.85 8.55 10.24
CA GLN A 230 17.70 7.83 11.18
C GLN A 230 16.81 7.49 12.36
N LEU A 231 16.81 6.23 12.76
CA LEU A 231 16.07 5.80 13.94
C LEU A 231 16.78 6.32 15.18
N ALA A 232 16.01 6.60 16.23
CA ALA A 232 16.59 6.90 17.55
C ALA A 232 17.41 5.70 18.04
N ALA A 233 18.45 5.96 18.83
CA ALA A 233 19.36 4.92 19.30
C ALA A 233 18.67 3.83 20.15
N ASP A 234 17.51 4.16 20.74
CA ASP A 234 16.78 3.30 21.67
C ASP A 234 15.59 2.53 21.04
N GLN A 235 15.47 2.54 19.70
CA GLN A 235 14.44 1.77 18.97
C GLN A 235 14.94 0.44 18.43
#